data_809fc130165951a2c224ce65a432163c
#
_entry.id   809fc130165951a2c224ce65a432163c
#
_cell.length_a   1.000
_cell.length_b   1.000
_cell.length_c   1.000
_cell.angle_alpha   90.00
_cell.angle_beta   90.00
_cell.angle_gamma   90.00
#
_symmetry.space_group_name_H-M   'P 1'
#
loop_
_entity.id
_entity.type
_entity.pdbx_description
1 polymer ?
#
loop_
_entity_poly.entity_id
_entity_poly.type
_entity_poly.pdbx_seq_one_letter_code
_entity_poly.pdbx_strand_id
1 'polypeptide(L)'
;MPPLIYLSKVILCSALLFGYYFIALRNRIFHQYNRFYLLFSVVISWVIPFLKFNFSSNQKLQKPIFHALTLISESNTAFENESIIEIKTSYNWIELLPLLYNVIAAIILIRILISLYKIYQIYKKYPRQKMGNIVLLKTNESGTPFSFFKYIFWNEDIDMKSITGIQILQHEITHVNEKHSWDIIFIQINLVFGWFNPIFWLVKKEIEVIHEFIADKKAIVSANSIDFATMLLVATFPKNQFNLTNPFFFSPIKRRLTMLSQNKKTKFAYLRRVIVLPLLAIVFLLFAFRIKDNNKSANSNLLDKQLTNEITLKSKLTNKYKIVIDAGHGGVDLGCQSADGTLYEKEVDLAIAKKILQLNINKNIEIILDRNDDHFDNVKEKVEYINNQKPDLAVSLHCNDAGTNEADNGTEIYVVNPEKSNVFIHESNSFAQIVNDELKQYFVNRGIKTRKQGIWILQASKCPIILVENGFLSNRKDVAILKQPEQQALIARLILKGIENYLSFKENRK
;
A
#
# COMPACT_ATOMS: atom_id res chain seq x y z
N MET A 1 -1.75 4.09 2.09
CA MET A 1 -0.92 3.02 1.51
C MET A 1 0.52 3.47 1.62
N PRO A 2 1.42 2.73 2.24
CA PRO A 2 2.83 3.10 2.32
C PRO A 2 3.39 3.34 0.92
N PRO A 3 4.18 4.40 0.70
CA PRO A 3 4.66 4.78 -0.64
C PRO A 3 5.44 3.67 -1.34
N LEU A 4 6.19 2.87 -0.58
CA LEU A 4 6.98 1.76 -1.11
C LEU A 4 6.10 0.66 -1.75
N ILE A 5 4.97 0.32 -1.13
CA ILE A 5 4.02 -0.68 -1.64
C ILE A 5 3.34 -0.16 -2.93
N TYR A 6 3.01 1.12 -2.98
CA TYR A 6 2.48 1.72 -4.20
C TYR A 6 3.49 1.65 -5.36
N LEU A 7 4.75 2.01 -5.11
CA LEU A 7 5.80 1.98 -6.12
C LEU A 7 6.09 0.55 -6.61
N SER A 8 6.09 -0.45 -5.71
CA SER A 8 6.25 -1.86 -6.10
C SER A 8 5.10 -2.34 -7.00
N LYS A 9 3.85 -1.95 -6.71
CA LYS A 9 2.69 -2.24 -7.57
C LYS A 9 2.81 -1.59 -8.95
N VAL A 10 3.31 -0.35 -9.02
CA VAL A 10 3.59 0.33 -10.30
C VAL A 10 4.60 -0.45 -11.13
N ILE A 11 5.69 -0.94 -10.51
CA ILE A 11 6.70 -1.76 -11.18
C ILE A 11 6.08 -3.06 -11.71
N LEU A 12 5.34 -3.79 -10.88
CA LEU A 12 4.71 -5.06 -11.28
C LEU A 12 3.68 -4.85 -12.39
N CYS A 13 2.82 -3.83 -12.29
CA CYS A 13 1.84 -3.51 -13.32
C CYS A 13 2.53 -3.18 -14.65
N SER A 14 3.55 -2.31 -14.64
CA SER A 14 4.32 -1.97 -15.83
C SER A 14 5.04 -3.17 -16.41
N ALA A 15 5.58 -4.08 -15.58
CA ALA A 15 6.26 -5.29 -16.00
C ALA A 15 5.32 -6.26 -16.72
N LEU A 16 4.09 -6.45 -16.21
CA LEU A 16 3.09 -7.30 -16.86
C LEU A 16 2.66 -6.75 -18.22
N LEU A 17 2.37 -5.44 -18.30
CA LEU A 17 1.99 -4.81 -19.55
C LEU A 17 3.13 -4.80 -20.59
N PHE A 18 4.35 -4.48 -20.16
CA PHE A 18 5.52 -4.52 -21.03
C PHE A 18 5.88 -5.95 -21.44
N GLY A 19 5.73 -6.93 -20.55
CA GLY A 19 5.92 -8.36 -20.85
C GLY A 19 5.02 -8.83 -21.98
N TYR A 20 3.74 -8.44 -21.95
CA TYR A 20 2.82 -8.73 -23.04
C TYR A 20 3.25 -8.06 -24.36
N TYR A 21 3.64 -6.78 -24.31
CA TYR A 21 4.19 -6.10 -25.47
C TYR A 21 5.39 -6.87 -26.05
N PHE A 22 6.32 -7.27 -25.21
CA PHE A 22 7.54 -7.95 -25.61
C PHE A 22 7.29 -9.28 -26.31
N ILE A 23 6.34 -10.08 -25.79
CA ILE A 23 6.01 -11.44 -26.29
C ILE A 23 5.10 -11.36 -27.52
N ALA A 24 4.05 -10.54 -27.49
CA ALA A 24 2.97 -10.60 -28.46
C ALA A 24 3.01 -9.51 -29.54
N LEU A 25 3.48 -8.30 -29.21
CA LEU A 25 3.36 -7.12 -30.07
C LEU A 25 4.69 -6.65 -30.65
N ARG A 26 5.81 -6.89 -29.95
CA ARG A 26 7.15 -6.50 -30.40
C ARG A 26 7.46 -7.12 -31.76
N ASN A 27 8.14 -6.34 -32.62
CA ASN A 27 8.53 -6.78 -33.96
C ASN A 27 7.36 -7.17 -34.89
N ARG A 28 6.18 -6.52 -34.70
CA ARG A 28 5.02 -6.67 -35.57
C ARG A 28 4.72 -5.36 -36.29
N ILE A 29 4.14 -5.46 -37.50
CA ILE A 29 3.93 -4.34 -38.45
C ILE A 29 2.86 -3.31 -38.00
N PHE A 30 2.26 -3.44 -36.83
CA PHE A 30 1.24 -2.49 -36.30
C PHE A 30 1.87 -1.39 -35.45
N HIS A 31 2.80 -0.63 -36.04
CA HIS A 31 3.63 0.32 -35.32
C HIS A 31 2.82 1.38 -34.57
N GLN A 32 1.75 1.93 -35.20
CA GLN A 32 0.87 2.90 -34.52
C GLN A 32 0.17 2.32 -33.29
N TYR A 33 -0.36 1.09 -33.40
CA TYR A 33 -0.95 0.42 -32.27
C TYR A 33 0.04 0.18 -31.14
N ASN A 34 1.24 -0.29 -31.46
CA ASN A 34 2.32 -0.56 -30.51
C ASN A 34 2.76 0.73 -29.78
N ARG A 35 2.82 1.86 -30.50
CA ARG A 35 3.13 3.17 -29.96
C ARG A 35 2.12 3.57 -28.89
N PHE A 36 0.83 3.60 -29.23
CA PHE A 36 -0.21 3.99 -28.29
C PHE A 36 -0.37 2.98 -27.16
N TYR A 37 -0.19 1.70 -27.40
CA TYR A 37 -0.19 0.68 -26.35
C TYR A 37 0.87 0.97 -25.29
N LEU A 38 2.11 1.25 -25.69
CA LEU A 38 3.19 1.54 -24.73
C LEU A 38 2.95 2.85 -23.97
N LEU A 39 2.51 3.90 -24.63
CA LEU A 39 2.16 5.15 -23.95
C LEU A 39 1.03 4.94 -22.93
N PHE A 40 0.01 4.19 -23.32
CA PHE A 40 -1.12 3.91 -22.44
C PHE A 40 -0.73 3.00 -21.28
N SER A 41 0.16 2.02 -21.51
CA SER A 41 0.67 1.14 -20.46
C SER A 41 1.39 1.90 -19.35
N VAL A 42 2.12 2.97 -19.68
CA VAL A 42 2.74 3.86 -18.70
C VAL A 42 1.70 4.55 -17.82
N VAL A 43 0.66 5.14 -18.43
CA VAL A 43 -0.44 5.80 -17.69
C VAL A 43 -1.16 4.80 -16.78
N ILE A 44 -1.53 3.66 -17.35
CA ILE A 44 -2.25 2.60 -16.62
C ILE A 44 -1.44 2.10 -15.42
N SER A 45 -0.13 1.96 -15.56
CA SER A 45 0.75 1.51 -14.48
C SER A 45 0.74 2.42 -13.26
N TRP A 46 0.51 3.72 -13.45
CA TRP A 46 0.32 4.67 -12.36
C TRP A 46 -1.11 4.70 -11.82
N VAL A 47 -2.11 4.62 -12.70
CA VAL A 47 -3.52 4.80 -12.34
C VAL A 47 -4.10 3.58 -11.64
N ILE A 48 -3.89 2.37 -12.18
CA ILE A 48 -4.54 1.15 -11.65
C ILE A 48 -4.19 0.90 -10.17
N PRO A 49 -2.93 0.97 -9.72
CA PRO A 49 -2.60 0.75 -8.30
C PRO A 49 -3.16 1.82 -7.36
N PHE A 50 -3.51 3.00 -7.89
CA PHE A 50 -4.13 4.08 -7.13
C PHE A 50 -5.63 3.82 -6.90
N LEU A 51 -6.30 3.15 -7.83
CA LEU A 51 -7.72 2.82 -7.73
C LEU A 51 -7.96 1.76 -6.65
N LYS A 52 -8.98 1.99 -5.80
CA LYS A 52 -9.38 1.07 -4.74
C LYS A 52 -10.88 0.81 -4.88
N PHE A 53 -11.24 -0.37 -5.37
CA PHE A 53 -12.62 -0.81 -5.45
C PHE A 53 -12.88 -1.87 -4.39
N ASN A 54 -13.74 -1.56 -3.42
CA ASN A 54 -14.17 -2.49 -2.39
C ASN A 54 -15.42 -3.23 -2.90
N PHE A 55 -15.31 -4.52 -3.12
CA PHE A 55 -16.47 -5.35 -3.45
C PHE A 55 -16.94 -6.08 -2.20
N SER A 56 -18.19 -5.84 -1.80
CA SER A 56 -18.85 -6.57 -0.74
C SER A 56 -19.57 -7.77 -1.33
N SER A 57 -19.04 -8.97 -1.16
CA SER A 57 -19.70 -10.20 -1.61
C SER A 57 -20.38 -10.89 -0.43
N ASN A 58 -21.71 -10.99 -0.51
CA ASN A 58 -22.51 -11.74 0.48
C ASN A 58 -22.67 -13.24 0.12
N GLN A 59 -21.94 -13.76 -0.88
CA GLN A 59 -22.06 -15.15 -1.31
C GLN A 59 -20.77 -15.94 -1.08
N LYS A 60 -20.89 -17.06 -0.40
CA LYS A 60 -19.86 -18.12 -0.33
C LYS A 60 -19.70 -18.76 -1.73
N LEU A 61 -18.92 -18.15 -2.60
CA LEU A 61 -18.49 -18.78 -3.85
C LEU A 61 -17.24 -19.62 -3.59
N GLN A 62 -17.44 -20.87 -3.21
CA GLN A 62 -16.40 -21.91 -3.20
C GLN A 62 -16.06 -22.31 -4.64
N LYS A 63 -15.22 -21.53 -5.31
CA LYS A 63 -14.60 -21.92 -6.58
C LYS A 63 -13.09 -21.77 -6.49
N PRO A 64 -12.29 -22.69 -7.04
CA PRO A 64 -10.82 -22.70 -6.88
C PRO A 64 -10.12 -21.43 -7.40
N ILE A 65 -10.70 -20.76 -8.39
CA ILE A 65 -10.19 -19.48 -8.91
C ILE A 65 -10.36 -18.35 -7.87
N PHE A 66 -11.42 -18.41 -7.05
CA PHE A 66 -11.67 -17.42 -6.00
C PHE A 66 -10.71 -17.61 -4.83
N HIS A 67 -10.33 -18.86 -4.53
CA HIS A 67 -9.33 -19.16 -3.50
C HIS A 67 -7.93 -18.67 -3.89
N ALA A 68 -7.55 -18.78 -5.18
CA ALA A 68 -6.29 -18.20 -5.67
C ALA A 68 -6.28 -16.66 -5.62
N LEU A 69 -7.42 -16.02 -5.93
CA LEU A 69 -7.59 -14.56 -5.82
C LEU A 69 -7.60 -14.07 -4.37
N THR A 70 -8.16 -14.86 -3.44
CA THR A 70 -8.09 -14.52 -2.00
C THR A 70 -6.67 -14.65 -1.45
N LEU A 71 -5.90 -15.67 -1.84
CA LEU A 71 -4.50 -15.81 -1.45
C LEU A 71 -3.64 -14.63 -1.94
N ILE A 72 -3.88 -14.15 -3.17
CA ILE A 72 -3.20 -12.96 -3.70
C ILE A 72 -3.68 -11.67 -2.98
N SER A 73 -4.96 -11.59 -2.62
CA SER A 73 -5.53 -10.48 -1.85
C SER A 73 -5.03 -10.47 -0.41
N GLU A 74 -4.91 -11.64 0.23
CA GLU A 74 -4.35 -11.80 1.58
C GLU A 74 -2.85 -11.49 1.62
N SER A 75 -2.09 -11.87 0.59
CA SER A 75 -0.70 -11.44 0.45
C SER A 75 -0.59 -9.91 0.34
N ASN A 76 -1.52 -9.26 -0.37
CA ASN A 76 -1.58 -7.80 -0.46
C ASN A 76 -1.96 -7.12 0.87
N THR A 77 -2.75 -7.78 1.73
CA THR A 77 -3.08 -7.27 3.07
C THR A 77 -1.97 -7.60 4.09
N ALA A 78 -1.29 -8.73 3.94
CA ALA A 78 -0.13 -9.09 4.75
C ALA A 78 1.04 -8.11 4.54
N PHE A 79 1.29 -7.67 3.30
CA PHE A 79 2.28 -6.63 3.02
C PHE A 79 1.90 -5.24 3.54
N GLU A 80 0.60 -4.97 3.78
CA GLU A 80 0.17 -3.70 4.41
C GLU A 80 0.29 -3.74 5.94
N ASN A 81 0.32 -4.91 6.56
CA ASN A 81 0.41 -5.11 8.00
C ASN A 81 1.82 -5.43 8.50
N GLU A 82 2.76 -5.72 7.61
CA GLU A 82 4.17 -5.69 7.95
C GLU A 82 4.60 -4.21 8.04
N SER A 83 4.32 -3.59 9.19
CA SER A 83 5.11 -2.46 9.64
C SER A 83 6.57 -2.94 9.63
N ILE A 84 7.36 -2.41 8.71
CA ILE A 84 8.81 -2.56 8.68
C ILE A 84 9.29 -2.37 10.12
N ILE A 85 9.95 -3.39 10.66
CA ILE A 85 10.62 -3.31 11.95
C ILE A 85 11.64 -2.18 11.80
N GLU A 86 11.33 -0.99 12.29
CA GLU A 86 12.33 0.05 12.48
C GLU A 86 13.25 -0.43 13.58
N ILE A 87 14.32 -1.10 13.17
CA ILE A 87 15.50 -1.24 14.02
C ILE A 87 16.00 0.19 14.19
N LYS A 88 15.79 0.76 15.36
CA LYS A 88 16.34 2.05 15.78
C LYS A 88 17.86 1.90 15.92
N THR A 89 18.55 1.75 14.80
CA THR A 89 19.97 2.07 14.71
C THR A 89 20.06 3.57 14.59
N SER A 90 20.98 4.19 15.29
CA SER A 90 21.17 5.62 15.51
C SER A 90 21.42 6.49 14.27
N TYR A 91 21.13 5.98 13.08
CA TYR A 91 21.05 6.71 11.81
C TYR A 91 19.90 6.13 10.98
N ASN A 92 18.80 6.87 10.93
CA ASN A 92 17.62 6.53 10.10
C ASN A 92 17.95 6.77 8.61
N TRP A 93 18.65 5.82 7.98
CA TRP A 93 18.88 5.82 6.52
C TRP A 93 17.58 5.93 5.71
N ILE A 94 16.46 5.51 6.31
CA ILE A 94 15.11 5.58 5.71
C ILE A 94 14.68 7.04 5.51
N GLU A 95 15.07 7.96 6.39
CA GLU A 95 14.78 9.40 6.25
C GLU A 95 15.56 10.05 5.10
N LEU A 96 16.67 9.46 4.67
CA LEU A 96 17.46 9.93 3.53
C LEU A 96 16.90 9.46 2.17
N LEU A 97 16.07 8.41 2.14
CA LEU A 97 15.50 7.88 0.90
C LEU A 97 14.67 8.90 0.10
N PRO A 98 13.77 9.70 0.71
CA PRO A 98 13.05 10.75 -0.01
C PRO A 98 13.98 11.83 -0.55
N LEU A 99 15.03 12.19 0.19
CA LEU A 99 16.03 13.15 -0.26
C LEU A 99 16.78 12.62 -1.49
N LEU A 100 17.28 11.38 -1.41
CA LEU A 100 17.98 10.72 -2.53
C LEU A 100 17.07 10.62 -3.76
N TYR A 101 15.79 10.25 -3.57
CA TYR A 101 14.82 10.19 -4.65
C TYR A 101 14.67 11.54 -5.34
N ASN A 102 14.50 12.62 -4.59
CA ASN A 102 14.35 13.97 -5.14
C ASN A 102 15.61 14.49 -5.82
N VAL A 103 16.80 14.17 -5.29
CA VAL A 103 18.08 14.53 -5.91
C VAL A 103 18.22 13.87 -7.29
N ILE A 104 17.94 12.57 -7.40
CA ILE A 104 18.02 11.87 -8.70
C ILE A 104 16.97 12.42 -9.67
N ALA A 105 15.74 12.66 -9.22
CA ALA A 105 14.69 13.27 -10.05
C ALA A 105 15.10 14.67 -10.55
N ALA A 106 15.71 15.49 -9.68
CA ALA A 106 16.24 16.81 -10.04
C ALA A 106 17.37 16.71 -11.09
N ILE A 107 18.29 15.76 -10.93
CA ILE A 107 19.37 15.53 -11.91
C ILE A 107 18.78 15.18 -13.29
N ILE A 108 17.78 14.29 -13.34
CA ILE A 108 17.13 13.92 -14.61
C ILE A 108 16.41 15.13 -15.22
N LEU A 109 15.68 15.89 -14.40
CA LEU A 109 15.00 17.11 -14.86
C LEU A 109 15.99 18.16 -15.42
N ILE A 110 17.09 18.41 -14.72
CA ILE A 110 18.15 19.32 -15.17
C ILE A 110 18.73 18.86 -16.51
N ARG A 111 18.99 17.55 -16.72
CA ARG A 111 19.45 17.03 -18.00
C ARG A 111 18.45 17.27 -19.13
N ILE A 112 17.16 17.13 -18.86
CA ILE A 112 16.10 17.46 -19.85
C ILE A 112 16.13 18.95 -20.18
N LEU A 113 16.19 19.81 -19.19
CA LEU A 113 16.24 21.26 -19.38
C LEU A 113 17.46 21.70 -20.16
N ILE A 114 18.64 21.12 -19.87
CA ILE A 114 19.88 21.39 -20.64
C ILE A 114 19.71 20.96 -22.11
N SER A 115 19.09 19.80 -22.37
CA SER A 115 18.84 19.34 -23.73
C SER A 115 17.89 20.28 -24.49
N LEU A 116 16.80 20.72 -23.86
CA LEU A 116 15.87 21.69 -24.43
C LEU A 116 16.53 23.05 -24.67
N TYR A 117 17.38 23.50 -23.73
CA TYR A 117 18.12 24.74 -23.87
C TYR A 117 19.11 24.70 -25.05
N LYS A 118 19.82 23.59 -25.30
CA LYS A 118 20.67 23.41 -26.45
C LYS A 118 19.87 23.52 -27.78
N ILE A 119 18.69 22.85 -27.85
CA ILE A 119 17.83 22.96 -29.03
C ILE A 119 17.36 24.41 -29.23
N TYR A 120 17.01 25.10 -28.12
CA TYR A 120 16.62 26.52 -28.18
C TYR A 120 17.78 27.42 -28.66
N GLN A 121 19.04 27.17 -28.28
CA GLN A 121 20.21 27.90 -28.76
C GLN A 121 20.37 27.75 -30.25
N ILE A 122 20.26 26.51 -30.79
CA ILE A 122 20.32 26.26 -32.24
C ILE A 122 19.18 26.98 -32.94
N TYR A 123 17.96 26.90 -32.40
CA TYR A 123 16.78 27.61 -32.94
C TYR A 123 17.01 29.13 -33.00
N LYS A 124 17.70 29.73 -32.04
CA LYS A 124 17.97 31.18 -32.02
C LYS A 124 19.09 31.58 -32.97
N LYS A 125 20.08 30.70 -33.21
CA LYS A 125 21.29 30.98 -33.96
C LYS A 125 21.05 31.00 -35.47
N TYR A 126 20.18 30.09 -36.00
CA TYR A 126 20.04 29.85 -37.41
C TYR A 126 18.76 30.45 -38.03
N PRO A 127 18.82 30.88 -39.34
CA PRO A 127 17.66 31.45 -40.04
C PRO A 127 16.57 30.40 -40.23
N ARG A 128 15.33 30.85 -40.27
CA ARG A 128 14.12 30.03 -40.35
C ARG A 128 13.47 30.18 -41.72
N GLN A 129 13.22 29.07 -42.38
CA GLN A 129 12.47 29.01 -43.63
C GLN A 129 11.16 28.26 -43.39
N LYS A 130 10.03 28.95 -43.60
CA LYS A 130 8.70 28.34 -43.42
C LYS A 130 8.35 27.50 -44.67
N MET A 131 8.01 26.21 -44.46
CA MET A 131 7.51 25.29 -45.50
C MET A 131 6.13 24.75 -45.04
N GLY A 132 5.05 25.44 -45.40
CA GLY A 132 3.71 25.08 -44.92
C GLY A 132 3.60 25.12 -43.38
N ASN A 133 3.28 24.00 -42.79
CA ASN A 133 3.19 23.86 -41.31
C ASN A 133 4.50 23.55 -40.61
N ILE A 134 5.58 23.39 -41.36
CA ILE A 134 6.90 23.02 -40.86
C ILE A 134 7.86 24.20 -41.00
N VAL A 135 8.79 24.33 -40.09
CA VAL A 135 9.86 25.33 -40.13
C VAL A 135 11.18 24.63 -40.26
N LEU A 136 11.86 24.88 -41.37
CA LEU A 136 13.18 24.36 -41.67
C LEU A 136 14.26 25.32 -41.18
N LEU A 137 15.29 24.80 -40.53
CA LEU A 137 16.49 25.51 -40.12
C LEU A 137 17.69 24.80 -40.76
N LYS A 138 18.43 25.51 -41.60
CA LYS A 138 19.69 25.00 -42.16
C LYS A 138 20.80 25.24 -41.14
N THR A 139 21.58 24.23 -40.83
CA THR A 139 22.57 24.27 -39.75
C THR A 139 23.73 23.29 -40.05
N ASN A 140 24.92 23.62 -39.54
CA ASN A 140 26.09 22.76 -39.60
C ASN A 140 26.39 22.10 -38.26
N GLU A 141 25.42 22.09 -37.32
CA GLU A 141 25.59 21.46 -36.01
C GLU A 141 25.68 19.93 -36.13
N SER A 142 26.53 19.34 -35.31
CA SER A 142 26.68 17.89 -35.28
C SER A 142 25.38 17.18 -34.81
N GLY A 143 25.06 16.05 -35.44
CA GLY A 143 23.86 15.28 -35.16
C GLY A 143 22.62 15.69 -35.93
N THR A 144 22.76 16.62 -36.90
CA THR A 144 21.70 16.94 -37.86
C THR A 144 21.77 15.98 -39.07
N PRO A 145 20.65 15.66 -39.75
CA PRO A 145 19.31 16.21 -39.55
C PRO A 145 18.54 15.58 -38.36
N PHE A 146 17.67 16.35 -37.74
CA PHE A 146 16.70 15.85 -36.74
C PHE A 146 15.48 16.78 -36.70
N SER A 147 14.37 16.28 -36.19
CA SER A 147 13.12 17.05 -35.99
C SER A 147 12.73 17.21 -34.52
N PHE A 148 12.21 18.38 -34.19
CA PHE A 148 11.64 18.67 -32.84
C PHE A 148 10.39 19.56 -32.95
N PHE A 149 9.25 19.07 -32.52
CA PHE A 149 7.91 19.66 -32.75
C PHE A 149 7.66 19.91 -34.23
N LYS A 150 7.54 21.18 -34.62
CA LYS A 150 7.32 21.64 -36.00
C LYS A 150 8.63 22.05 -36.72
N TYR A 151 9.77 21.93 -36.05
CA TYR A 151 11.06 22.35 -36.54
C TYR A 151 11.85 21.17 -37.08
N ILE A 152 12.45 21.31 -38.25
CA ILE A 152 13.44 20.40 -38.83
C ILE A 152 14.76 21.10 -38.88
N PHE A 153 15.77 20.58 -38.22
CA PHE A 153 17.15 21.06 -38.21
C PHE A 153 17.91 20.27 -39.28
N TRP A 154 18.14 20.91 -40.41
CA TRP A 154 18.68 20.28 -41.61
C TRP A 154 20.16 20.52 -41.71
N ASN A 155 20.93 19.49 -42.10
CA ASN A 155 22.37 19.64 -42.37
C ASN A 155 22.57 20.26 -43.72
N GLU A 156 23.36 21.37 -43.80
CA GLU A 156 23.65 22.09 -45.05
C GLU A 156 24.45 21.25 -46.06
N ASP A 157 25.23 20.27 -45.58
CA ASP A 157 26.02 19.37 -46.43
C ASP A 157 25.14 18.37 -47.21
N ILE A 158 23.88 18.25 -46.89
CA ILE A 158 22.94 17.34 -47.55
C ILE A 158 22.10 18.10 -48.57
N ASP A 159 22.30 17.82 -49.87
CA ASP A 159 21.45 18.41 -50.89
C ASP A 159 20.01 17.88 -50.82
N MET A 160 19.07 18.77 -50.53
CA MET A 160 17.64 18.46 -50.41
C MET A 160 17.02 17.94 -51.70
N LYS A 161 17.63 18.22 -52.86
CA LYS A 161 17.13 17.79 -54.17
C LYS A 161 17.65 16.42 -54.57
N SER A 162 18.67 15.91 -53.90
CA SER A 162 19.18 14.55 -54.12
C SER A 162 18.13 13.52 -53.70
N ILE A 163 18.15 12.34 -54.29
CA ILE A 163 17.26 11.22 -53.94
C ILE A 163 17.38 10.92 -52.45
N THR A 164 18.59 10.87 -51.91
CA THR A 164 18.87 10.67 -50.49
C THR A 164 18.30 11.80 -49.62
N GLY A 165 18.49 13.06 -50.04
CA GLY A 165 17.98 14.22 -49.32
C GLY A 165 16.44 14.24 -49.23
N ILE A 166 15.75 13.88 -50.33
CA ILE A 166 14.29 13.76 -50.36
C ILE A 166 13.81 12.68 -49.38
N GLN A 167 14.49 11.54 -49.34
CA GLN A 167 14.13 10.44 -48.41
C GLN A 167 14.30 10.84 -46.94
N ILE A 168 15.45 11.47 -46.62
CA ILE A 168 15.71 11.98 -45.26
C ILE A 168 14.69 13.06 -44.90
N LEU A 169 14.40 13.98 -45.78
CA LEU A 169 13.41 15.04 -45.52
C LEU A 169 12.03 14.45 -45.27
N GLN A 170 11.59 13.46 -46.05
CA GLN A 170 10.32 12.78 -45.86
C GLN A 170 10.28 12.00 -44.52
N HIS A 171 11.40 11.43 -44.09
CA HIS A 171 11.56 10.80 -42.79
C HIS A 171 11.35 11.81 -41.65
N GLU A 172 12.04 12.96 -41.69
CA GLU A 172 11.92 14.03 -40.69
C GLU A 172 10.53 14.67 -40.66
N ILE A 173 9.93 14.90 -41.86
CA ILE A 173 8.54 15.39 -41.98
C ILE A 173 7.57 14.41 -41.29
N THR A 174 7.84 13.12 -41.38
CA THR A 174 7.01 12.12 -40.70
C THR A 174 7.07 12.26 -39.18
N HIS A 175 8.24 12.48 -38.58
CA HIS A 175 8.38 12.72 -37.17
C HIS A 175 7.57 13.95 -36.70
N VAL A 176 7.56 15.02 -37.48
CA VAL A 176 6.76 16.24 -37.22
C VAL A 176 5.26 15.94 -37.29
N ASN A 177 4.81 15.32 -38.42
CA ASN A 177 3.39 15.06 -38.66
C ASN A 177 2.79 14.07 -37.67
N GLU A 178 3.54 13.06 -37.26
CA GLU A 178 3.16 12.05 -36.27
C GLU A 178 3.32 12.56 -34.84
N LYS A 179 3.86 13.77 -34.63
CA LYS A 179 4.02 14.42 -33.32
C LYS A 179 4.88 13.61 -32.34
N HIS A 180 5.91 12.91 -32.84
CA HIS A 180 6.79 12.03 -32.04
C HIS A 180 7.47 12.77 -30.89
N SER A 181 7.75 14.08 -31.01
CA SER A 181 8.33 14.89 -29.94
C SER A 181 7.46 14.93 -28.67
N TRP A 182 6.10 14.89 -28.80
CA TRP A 182 5.22 14.86 -27.65
C TRP A 182 5.35 13.56 -26.86
N ASP A 183 5.50 12.43 -27.54
CA ASP A 183 5.66 11.14 -26.88
C ASP A 183 6.99 11.09 -26.09
N ILE A 184 8.06 11.59 -26.70
CA ILE A 184 9.39 11.62 -26.05
C ILE A 184 9.33 12.52 -24.80
N ILE A 185 8.73 13.70 -24.88
CA ILE A 185 8.58 14.60 -23.73
C ILE A 185 7.73 13.94 -22.65
N PHE A 186 6.60 13.33 -23.03
CA PHE A 186 5.74 12.62 -22.09
C PHE A 186 6.52 11.54 -21.33
N ILE A 187 7.31 10.71 -22.04
CA ILE A 187 8.10 9.66 -21.38
C ILE A 187 9.24 10.24 -20.55
N GLN A 188 9.89 11.30 -21.01
CA GLN A 188 10.94 11.97 -20.25
C GLN A 188 10.40 12.53 -18.93
N ILE A 189 9.24 13.19 -18.95
CA ILE A 189 8.55 13.66 -17.74
C ILE A 189 8.21 12.47 -16.82
N ASN A 190 7.69 11.39 -17.41
CA ASN A 190 7.40 10.18 -16.64
C ASN A 190 8.65 9.61 -15.97
N LEU A 191 9.81 9.64 -16.63
CA LEU A 191 11.07 9.18 -16.06
C LEU A 191 11.60 10.09 -14.93
N VAL A 192 11.23 11.35 -14.85
CA VAL A 192 11.55 12.20 -13.70
C VAL A 192 10.91 11.64 -12.42
N PHE A 193 9.66 11.22 -12.50
CA PHE A 193 8.93 10.66 -11.36
C PHE A 193 9.13 9.14 -11.21
N GLY A 194 9.33 8.42 -12.28
CA GLY A 194 9.42 6.96 -12.34
C GLY A 194 10.83 6.43 -12.64
N TRP A 195 11.89 7.17 -12.34
CA TRP A 195 13.28 6.81 -12.65
C TRP A 195 13.72 5.48 -12.05
N PHE A 196 13.15 5.12 -10.88
CA PHE A 196 13.41 3.87 -10.17
C PHE A 196 12.84 2.64 -10.89
N ASN A 197 11.90 2.82 -11.84
CA ASN A 197 11.27 1.73 -12.56
C ASN A 197 12.04 1.41 -13.85
N PRO A 198 12.76 0.28 -13.93
CA PRO A 198 13.55 -0.09 -15.11
C PRO A 198 12.69 -0.30 -16.36
N ILE A 199 11.41 -0.67 -16.18
CA ILE A 199 10.48 -0.90 -17.29
C ILE A 199 10.21 0.39 -18.07
N PHE A 200 10.12 1.54 -17.42
CA PHE A 200 9.90 2.82 -18.12
C PHE A 200 11.09 3.21 -19.01
N TRP A 201 12.32 2.86 -18.63
CA TRP A 201 13.49 3.02 -19.47
C TRP A 201 13.46 2.10 -20.70
N LEU A 202 12.96 0.86 -20.53
CA LEU A 202 12.76 -0.06 -21.65
C LEU A 202 11.65 0.44 -22.59
N VAL A 203 10.54 0.94 -22.05
CA VAL A 203 9.45 1.56 -22.82
C VAL A 203 9.97 2.73 -23.65
N LYS A 204 10.79 3.62 -23.06
CA LYS A 204 11.42 4.73 -23.78
C LYS A 204 12.20 4.22 -25.02
N LYS A 205 13.08 3.24 -24.83
CA LYS A 205 13.87 2.66 -25.92
C LYS A 205 13.01 2.04 -27.02
N GLU A 206 11.95 1.33 -26.66
CA GLU A 206 11.05 0.70 -27.64
C GLU A 206 10.21 1.74 -28.39
N ILE A 207 9.77 2.82 -27.77
CA ILE A 207 9.04 3.91 -28.42
C ILE A 207 9.94 4.64 -29.41
N GLU A 208 11.19 4.95 -29.06
CA GLU A 208 12.17 5.52 -29.99
C GLU A 208 12.31 4.66 -31.24
N VAL A 209 12.46 3.34 -31.07
CA VAL A 209 12.55 2.40 -32.22
C VAL A 209 11.25 2.34 -33.04
N ILE A 210 10.07 2.41 -32.39
CA ILE A 210 8.78 2.41 -33.09
C ILE A 210 8.60 3.70 -33.91
N HIS A 211 9.06 4.85 -33.41
CA HIS A 211 9.06 6.10 -34.15
C HIS A 211 9.85 5.98 -35.44
N GLU A 212 11.04 5.36 -35.36
CA GLU A 212 11.86 5.08 -36.54
C GLU A 212 11.13 4.16 -37.53
N PHE A 213 10.47 3.09 -37.06
CA PHE A 213 9.70 2.23 -37.97
C PHE A 213 8.54 2.96 -38.68
N ILE A 214 7.90 3.91 -38.02
CA ILE A 214 6.81 4.71 -38.60
C ILE A 214 7.39 5.66 -39.66
N ALA A 215 8.49 6.33 -39.33
CA ALA A 215 9.15 7.27 -40.24
C ALA A 215 9.73 6.57 -41.48
N ASP A 216 10.44 5.46 -41.29
CA ASP A 216 10.99 4.64 -42.39
C ASP A 216 9.92 4.14 -43.36
N LYS A 217 8.81 3.60 -42.80
CA LYS A 217 7.71 3.07 -43.59
C LYS A 217 7.09 4.15 -44.51
N LYS A 218 7.00 5.40 -44.06
CA LYS A 218 6.45 6.51 -44.85
C LYS A 218 7.46 7.09 -45.81
N ALA A 219 8.75 7.09 -45.47
CA ALA A 219 9.80 7.55 -46.35
C ALA A 219 9.98 6.63 -47.60
N ILE A 220 9.71 5.33 -47.45
CA ILE A 220 9.84 4.34 -48.53
C ILE A 220 8.70 4.38 -49.53
N VAL A 221 7.50 4.83 -49.17
CA VAL A 221 6.37 4.89 -50.12
C VAL A 221 6.72 5.70 -51.37
N SER A 222 7.73 6.56 -51.33
CA SER A 222 8.23 7.39 -52.45
C SER A 222 9.52 6.87 -53.06
N ALA A 223 10.08 5.70 -52.67
CA ALA A 223 11.38 5.27 -53.07
C ALA A 223 11.58 3.74 -53.06
N ASN A 224 12.65 3.25 -53.72
CA ASN A 224 13.02 1.84 -53.65
C ASN A 224 13.55 1.47 -52.25
N SER A 225 13.03 0.40 -51.67
CA SER A 225 13.39 -0.05 -50.30
C SER A 225 14.87 -0.39 -50.15
N ILE A 226 15.52 -0.81 -51.20
CA ILE A 226 16.95 -1.16 -51.22
C ILE A 226 17.83 0.09 -51.10
N ASP A 227 17.52 1.15 -51.84
CA ASP A 227 18.27 2.41 -51.80
C ASP A 227 18.13 3.09 -50.42
N PHE A 228 16.94 3.04 -49.84
CA PHE A 228 16.72 3.55 -48.49
C PHE A 228 17.47 2.75 -47.42
N ALA A 229 17.50 1.41 -47.51
CA ALA A 229 18.27 0.56 -46.62
C ALA A 229 19.79 0.84 -46.72
N THR A 230 20.28 1.06 -47.93
CA THR A 230 21.70 1.43 -48.19
C THR A 230 22.00 2.79 -47.58
N MET A 231 21.12 3.78 -47.74
CA MET A 231 21.25 5.10 -47.14
C MET A 231 21.32 5.02 -45.62
N LEU A 232 20.45 4.26 -44.98
CA LEU A 232 20.46 4.06 -43.52
C LEU A 232 21.79 3.45 -43.04
N LEU A 233 22.34 2.48 -43.77
CA LEU A 233 23.62 1.87 -43.45
C LEU A 233 24.76 2.88 -43.58
N VAL A 234 24.81 3.64 -44.68
CA VAL A 234 25.85 4.65 -44.93
C VAL A 234 25.81 5.78 -43.91
N ALA A 235 24.60 6.25 -43.56
CA ALA A 235 24.40 7.30 -42.54
C ALA A 235 24.86 6.87 -41.16
N THR A 236 24.79 5.58 -40.84
CA THR A 236 25.16 5.05 -39.53
C THR A 236 26.61 4.64 -39.40
N PHE A 237 27.27 4.29 -40.51
CA PHE A 237 28.67 3.89 -40.54
C PHE A 237 29.50 4.91 -41.36
N PRO A 238 29.86 6.06 -40.77
CA PRO A 238 30.78 6.99 -41.46
C PRO A 238 32.12 6.30 -41.69
N LYS A 239 32.72 6.54 -42.87
CA LYS A 239 33.87 5.82 -43.47
C LYS A 239 35.14 5.71 -42.60
N ASN A 240 35.22 6.32 -41.41
CA ASN A 240 36.47 6.49 -40.66
C ASN A 240 36.44 6.02 -39.20
N GLN A 241 35.56 5.13 -38.80
CA GLN A 241 35.61 4.58 -37.43
C GLN A 241 35.85 3.07 -37.42
N PHE A 242 37.10 2.67 -37.63
CA PHE A 242 37.61 1.37 -37.19
C PHE A 242 37.94 1.46 -35.69
N ASN A 243 36.94 1.48 -34.82
CA ASN A 243 37.12 1.15 -33.42
C ASN A 243 36.89 -0.36 -33.28
N LEU A 244 37.77 -1.03 -32.52
CA LEU A 244 37.79 -2.45 -32.18
C LEU A 244 36.52 -2.97 -31.46
N THR A 245 35.38 -2.28 -31.55
CA THR A 245 34.09 -2.66 -30.97
C THR A 245 33.23 -3.30 -32.05
N ASN A 246 32.82 -4.51 -31.77
CA ASN A 246 32.03 -5.41 -32.61
C ASN A 246 30.75 -4.70 -33.14
N PRO A 247 30.65 -4.36 -34.45
CA PRO A 247 29.51 -3.60 -35.00
C PRO A 247 28.20 -4.40 -35.04
N PHE A 248 28.22 -5.66 -34.66
CA PHE A 248 27.03 -6.50 -34.57
C PHE A 248 26.05 -6.13 -33.44
N PHE A 249 26.40 -5.23 -32.53
CA PHE A 249 25.55 -4.79 -31.42
C PHE A 249 24.63 -3.61 -31.75
N PHE A 250 24.53 -3.09 -32.95
CA PHE A 250 23.55 -2.10 -33.36
C PHE A 250 22.16 -2.75 -33.61
N SER A 251 21.59 -3.31 -32.56
CA SER A 251 20.27 -3.93 -32.54
C SER A 251 19.15 -3.05 -33.15
N PRO A 252 19.10 -1.71 -32.99
CA PRO A 252 18.05 -0.88 -33.57
C PRO A 252 18.06 -0.89 -35.12
N ILE A 253 19.21 -0.76 -35.75
CA ILE A 253 19.33 -0.73 -37.25
C ILE A 253 18.94 -2.06 -37.84
N LYS A 254 19.45 -3.17 -37.30
CA LYS A 254 19.05 -4.51 -37.75
C LYS A 254 17.55 -4.68 -37.66
N ARG A 255 16.90 -4.18 -36.59
CA ARG A 255 15.46 -4.23 -36.45
C ARG A 255 14.75 -3.35 -37.49
N ARG A 256 15.23 -2.12 -37.78
CA ARG A 256 14.69 -1.24 -38.82
C ARG A 256 14.72 -1.96 -40.17
N LEU A 257 15.86 -2.47 -40.58
CA LEU A 257 16.03 -3.22 -41.84
C LEU A 257 15.11 -4.46 -41.91
N THR A 258 15.04 -5.22 -40.85
CA THR A 258 14.15 -6.39 -40.78
C THR A 258 12.66 -5.98 -40.90
N MET A 259 12.25 -4.85 -40.30
CA MET A 259 10.87 -4.36 -40.42
C MET A 259 10.54 -3.84 -41.81
N LEU A 260 11.52 -3.28 -42.53
CA LEU A 260 11.37 -2.84 -43.94
C LEU A 260 11.16 -4.02 -44.88
N SER A 261 11.83 -5.15 -44.64
CA SER A 261 11.70 -6.37 -45.45
C SER A 261 10.43 -7.18 -45.18
N GLN A 262 9.71 -6.92 -44.07
CA GLN A 262 8.53 -7.69 -43.69
C GLN A 262 7.24 -7.13 -44.30
N ASN A 263 6.85 -7.65 -45.46
CA ASN A 263 5.57 -7.28 -46.14
C ASN A 263 4.40 -8.20 -45.83
N LYS A 264 4.58 -9.26 -45.02
CA LYS A 264 3.52 -10.24 -44.78
C LYS A 264 2.63 -9.86 -43.59
N LYS A 265 1.31 -9.84 -43.83
CA LYS A 265 0.30 -9.79 -42.76
C LYS A 265 0.50 -10.96 -41.82
N THR A 266 0.74 -10.71 -40.57
CA THR A 266 0.98 -11.74 -39.56
C THR A 266 -0.35 -12.48 -39.24
N LYS A 267 -0.30 -13.84 -39.20
CA LYS A 267 -1.42 -14.65 -38.72
C LYS A 267 -1.83 -14.20 -37.31
N PHE A 268 -3.14 -14.15 -37.05
CA PHE A 268 -3.70 -13.70 -35.76
C PHE A 268 -3.40 -12.23 -35.35
N ALA A 269 -3.17 -11.35 -36.31
CA ALA A 269 -2.89 -9.93 -36.03
C ALA A 269 -4.00 -9.24 -35.24
N TYR A 270 -5.26 -9.56 -35.53
CA TYR A 270 -6.42 -9.04 -34.81
C TYR A 270 -6.49 -9.60 -33.37
N LEU A 271 -6.36 -10.92 -33.21
CA LEU A 271 -6.41 -11.59 -31.91
C LEU A 271 -5.40 -11.03 -30.91
N ARG A 272 -4.15 -10.79 -31.36
CA ARG A 272 -3.08 -10.19 -30.53
C ARG A 272 -3.43 -8.79 -30.04
N ARG A 273 -4.20 -8.01 -30.75
CA ARG A 273 -4.66 -6.69 -30.33
C ARG A 273 -5.82 -6.77 -29.35
N VAL A 274 -6.73 -7.71 -29.54
CA VAL A 274 -7.91 -7.90 -28.70
C VAL A 274 -7.57 -8.52 -27.34
N ILE A 275 -6.58 -9.42 -27.25
CA ILE A 275 -6.10 -10.01 -25.98
C ILE A 275 -5.61 -8.97 -24.98
N VAL A 276 -5.28 -7.76 -25.42
CA VAL A 276 -4.96 -6.66 -24.48
C VAL A 276 -6.12 -6.33 -23.55
N LEU A 277 -7.38 -6.44 -24.00
CA LEU A 277 -8.54 -6.14 -23.16
C LEU A 277 -8.71 -7.08 -21.97
N PRO A 278 -8.70 -8.43 -22.14
CA PRO A 278 -8.72 -9.35 -20.98
C PRO A 278 -7.47 -9.22 -20.11
N LEU A 279 -6.30 -8.91 -20.70
CA LEU A 279 -5.10 -8.64 -19.90
C LEU A 279 -5.28 -7.41 -18.99
N LEU A 280 -5.83 -6.32 -19.53
CA LEU A 280 -6.14 -5.12 -18.74
C LEU A 280 -7.16 -5.41 -17.64
N ALA A 281 -8.19 -6.23 -17.92
CA ALA A 281 -9.15 -6.68 -16.92
C ALA A 281 -8.45 -7.48 -15.80
N ILE A 282 -7.54 -8.39 -16.13
CA ILE A 282 -6.75 -9.15 -15.15
C ILE A 282 -5.87 -8.22 -14.31
N VAL A 283 -5.15 -7.30 -14.95
CA VAL A 283 -4.31 -6.31 -14.24
C VAL A 283 -5.15 -5.44 -13.32
N PHE A 284 -6.33 -5.01 -13.78
CA PHE A 284 -7.27 -4.24 -12.96
C PHE A 284 -7.75 -5.05 -11.74
N LEU A 285 -8.14 -6.32 -11.94
CA LEU A 285 -8.57 -7.21 -10.85
C LEU A 285 -7.44 -7.43 -9.83
N LEU A 286 -6.20 -7.62 -10.29
CA LEU A 286 -5.06 -7.88 -9.41
C LEU A 286 -4.65 -6.66 -8.55
N PHE A 287 -4.73 -5.46 -9.08
CA PHE A 287 -4.16 -4.27 -8.43
C PHE A 287 -5.17 -3.26 -7.89
N ALA A 288 -6.36 -3.15 -8.51
CA ALA A 288 -7.40 -2.20 -8.10
C ALA A 288 -8.48 -2.83 -7.20
N PHE A 289 -8.66 -4.16 -7.28
CA PHE A 289 -9.72 -4.85 -6.54
C PHE A 289 -9.25 -5.19 -5.12
N ARG A 290 -10.07 -4.82 -4.13
CA ARG A 290 -9.95 -5.30 -2.75
C ARG A 290 -11.24 -6.04 -2.41
N ILE A 291 -11.10 -7.32 -2.12
CA ILE A 291 -12.19 -8.05 -1.48
C ILE A 291 -12.19 -7.57 -0.02
N LYS A 292 -13.14 -6.71 0.32
CA LYS A 292 -13.43 -6.47 1.73
C LYS A 292 -14.09 -7.75 2.21
N ASP A 293 -13.37 -8.53 3.00
CA ASP A 293 -13.96 -9.65 3.69
C ASP A 293 -14.99 -9.10 4.68
N ASN A 294 -16.24 -9.00 4.19
CA ASN A 294 -17.38 -8.77 5.09
C ASN A 294 -17.53 -9.93 6.07
N ASN A 295 -16.79 -11.05 5.87
CA ASN A 295 -16.70 -12.12 6.86
C ASN A 295 -15.99 -11.67 8.14
N LYS A 296 -15.05 -10.69 8.11
CA LYS A 296 -14.59 -10.08 9.37
C LYS A 296 -15.70 -9.25 10.03
N SER A 297 -16.47 -8.50 9.26
CA SER A 297 -17.64 -7.77 9.78
C SER A 297 -18.87 -8.67 9.96
N ALA A 298 -19.07 -9.70 9.12
CA ALA A 298 -20.12 -10.69 9.29
C ALA A 298 -19.76 -11.73 10.36
N ASN A 299 -18.49 -12.10 10.53
CA ASN A 299 -18.04 -12.93 11.64
C ASN A 299 -18.05 -12.13 12.97
N SER A 300 -17.71 -10.82 12.96
CA SER A 300 -17.95 -9.99 14.14
C SER A 300 -19.47 -9.90 14.45
N ASN A 301 -20.30 -9.66 13.42
CA ASN A 301 -21.76 -9.61 13.61
C ASN A 301 -22.41 -10.97 13.91
N LEU A 302 -21.87 -12.08 13.39
CA LEU A 302 -22.29 -13.44 13.74
C LEU A 302 -21.75 -13.86 15.10
N LEU A 303 -20.51 -13.51 15.41
CA LEU A 303 -19.92 -13.69 16.73
C LEU A 303 -20.64 -12.82 17.75
N ASP A 304 -20.93 -11.57 17.38
CA ASP A 304 -21.75 -10.64 18.15
C ASP A 304 -23.15 -11.20 18.40
N LYS A 305 -23.80 -11.75 17.39
CA LYS A 305 -25.14 -12.34 17.50
C LYS A 305 -25.13 -13.69 18.22
N GLN A 306 -24.09 -14.51 18.04
CA GLN A 306 -23.92 -15.75 18.77
C GLN A 306 -23.59 -15.51 20.24
N LEU A 307 -22.65 -14.60 20.56
CA LEU A 307 -22.32 -14.21 21.92
C LEU A 307 -23.52 -13.54 22.59
N THR A 308 -24.26 -12.66 21.91
CA THR A 308 -25.46 -12.03 22.43
C THR A 308 -26.57 -13.05 22.68
N ASN A 309 -26.77 -14.02 21.76
CA ASN A 309 -27.74 -15.10 21.93
C ASN A 309 -27.33 -16.09 23.04
N GLU A 310 -26.04 -16.44 23.15
CA GLU A 310 -25.54 -17.26 24.26
C GLU A 310 -25.69 -16.57 25.62
N ILE A 311 -25.41 -15.27 25.70
CA ILE A 311 -25.59 -14.46 26.90
C ILE A 311 -27.09 -14.43 27.27
N THR A 312 -27.97 -14.22 26.28
CA THR A 312 -29.44 -14.14 26.52
C THR A 312 -30.02 -15.50 26.89
N LEU A 313 -29.45 -16.62 26.46
CA LEU A 313 -29.93 -17.96 26.73
C LEU A 313 -29.41 -18.58 28.04
N LYS A 314 -28.25 -18.12 28.55
CA LYS A 314 -27.59 -18.76 29.70
C LYS A 314 -27.68 -18.05 31.02
N SER A 315 -27.96 -16.75 31.12
CA SER A 315 -27.96 -16.01 32.39
C SER A 315 -29.31 -15.39 32.71
N LYS A 316 -30.25 -16.19 33.21
CA LYS A 316 -31.37 -15.65 33.97
C LYS A 316 -30.87 -15.35 35.39
N LEU A 317 -30.17 -14.23 35.57
CA LEU A 317 -29.91 -13.73 36.92
C LEU A 317 -31.25 -13.38 37.57
N THR A 318 -31.45 -13.84 38.81
CA THR A 318 -32.66 -13.60 39.58
C THR A 318 -32.51 -12.37 40.48
N ASN A 319 -31.28 -12.06 40.90
CA ASN A 319 -30.98 -10.92 41.76
C ASN A 319 -30.40 -9.75 40.94
N LYS A 320 -30.48 -8.54 41.48
CA LYS A 320 -29.82 -7.36 40.97
C LYS A 320 -28.40 -7.27 41.51
N TYR A 321 -27.46 -6.93 40.65
CA TYR A 321 -26.04 -6.80 40.98
C TYR A 321 -25.49 -5.46 40.53
N LYS A 322 -24.63 -4.87 41.36
CA LYS A 322 -23.94 -3.62 41.07
C LYS A 322 -22.46 -3.89 40.83
N ILE A 323 -21.97 -3.48 39.67
CA ILE A 323 -20.59 -3.71 39.24
C ILE A 323 -19.92 -2.36 39.02
N VAL A 324 -18.74 -2.16 39.60
CA VAL A 324 -17.92 -0.98 39.31
C VAL A 324 -16.82 -1.37 38.32
N ILE A 325 -16.68 -0.60 37.26
CA ILE A 325 -15.58 -0.68 36.32
C ILE A 325 -14.68 0.54 36.54
N ASP A 326 -13.49 0.29 37.01
CA ASP A 326 -12.44 1.28 37.17
C ASP A 326 -11.65 1.36 35.87
N ALA A 327 -11.61 2.51 35.20
CA ALA A 327 -10.76 2.80 34.08
C ALA A 327 -9.42 3.34 34.59
N GLY A 328 -8.34 2.58 34.38
CA GLY A 328 -7.01 2.95 34.83
C GLY A 328 -6.57 4.36 34.41
N HIS A 329 -5.75 4.99 35.24
CA HIS A 329 -5.17 6.30 34.95
C HIS A 329 -6.20 7.41 34.70
N GLY A 330 -5.79 8.52 34.02
CA GLY A 330 -6.69 9.63 33.66
C GLY A 330 -6.06 11.00 33.89
N GLY A 331 -6.51 12.01 33.16
CA GLY A 331 -6.04 13.39 33.27
C GLY A 331 -4.52 13.49 33.03
N VAL A 332 -3.80 13.94 34.06
CA VAL A 332 -2.33 14.10 34.03
C VAL A 332 -1.57 12.77 34.08
N ASP A 333 -2.21 11.72 34.59
CA ASP A 333 -1.64 10.36 34.58
C ASP A 333 -2.01 9.65 33.28
N LEU A 334 -1.02 9.57 32.37
CA LEU A 334 -1.21 8.97 31.06
C LEU A 334 -1.18 7.44 31.08
N GLY A 335 -0.64 6.83 32.17
CA GLY A 335 -0.28 5.42 32.21
C GLY A 335 0.87 5.10 31.26
N CYS A 336 0.90 3.88 30.76
CA CYS A 336 1.85 3.48 29.71
C CYS A 336 1.53 4.16 28.38
N GLN A 337 2.57 4.31 27.55
CA GLN A 337 2.47 4.82 26.21
C GLN A 337 2.97 3.78 25.20
N SER A 338 2.28 3.66 24.07
CA SER A 338 2.79 2.82 22.98
C SER A 338 4.14 3.33 22.47
N ALA A 339 5.00 2.40 22.02
CA ALA A 339 6.34 2.74 21.53
C ALA A 339 6.34 3.77 20.38
N ASP A 340 5.25 3.86 19.60
CA ASP A 340 5.04 4.85 18.54
C ASP A 340 4.45 6.18 19.04
N GLY A 341 4.21 6.33 20.33
CA GLY A 341 3.69 7.55 20.96
C GLY A 341 2.23 7.88 20.61
N THR A 342 1.49 6.98 19.96
CA THR A 342 0.18 7.29 19.39
C THR A 342 -0.99 6.79 20.21
N LEU A 343 -0.75 6.03 21.28
CA LEU A 343 -1.77 5.43 22.13
C LEU A 343 -1.35 5.51 23.59
N TYR A 344 -2.23 6.02 24.45
CA TYR A 344 -2.05 6.07 25.88
C TYR A 344 -2.96 5.08 26.59
N GLU A 345 -2.47 4.47 27.67
CA GLU A 345 -3.21 3.51 28.49
C GLU A 345 -4.55 4.09 28.95
N LYS A 346 -4.57 5.29 29.50
CA LYS A 346 -5.79 5.96 29.98
C LYS A 346 -6.91 6.05 28.93
N GLU A 347 -6.55 6.14 27.63
CA GLU A 347 -7.51 6.24 26.53
C GLU A 347 -8.13 4.87 26.21
N VAL A 348 -7.29 3.83 26.19
CA VAL A 348 -7.73 2.45 25.94
C VAL A 348 -8.65 1.97 27.06
N ASP A 349 -8.24 2.19 28.31
CA ASP A 349 -8.98 1.75 29.48
C ASP A 349 -10.36 2.40 29.54
N LEU A 350 -10.43 3.72 29.33
CA LEU A 350 -11.70 4.45 29.26
C LEU A 350 -12.58 3.99 28.09
N ALA A 351 -11.97 3.71 26.94
CA ALA A 351 -12.70 3.24 25.77
C ALA A 351 -13.33 1.86 26.01
N ILE A 352 -12.58 0.93 26.63
CA ILE A 352 -13.08 -0.40 26.99
C ILE A 352 -14.16 -0.30 28.08
N ALA A 353 -13.96 0.52 29.12
CA ALA A 353 -14.94 0.73 30.19
C ALA A 353 -16.27 1.24 29.62
N LYS A 354 -16.23 2.25 28.76
CA LYS A 354 -17.45 2.77 28.10
C LYS A 354 -18.14 1.72 27.24
N LYS A 355 -17.39 0.85 26.57
CA LYS A 355 -17.96 -0.25 25.79
C LYS A 355 -18.61 -1.31 26.67
N ILE A 356 -18.07 -1.63 27.85
CA ILE A 356 -18.70 -2.54 28.82
C ILE A 356 -20.08 -1.98 29.24
N LEU A 357 -20.12 -0.68 29.56
CA LEU A 357 -21.38 -0.01 29.91
C LEU A 357 -22.38 -0.07 28.74
N GLN A 358 -21.95 0.24 27.51
CA GLN A 358 -22.83 0.27 26.32
C GLN A 358 -23.36 -1.11 25.93
N LEU A 359 -22.53 -2.15 26.08
CA LEU A 359 -22.86 -3.52 25.69
C LEU A 359 -23.70 -4.27 26.73
N ASN A 360 -23.83 -3.74 27.95
CA ASN A 360 -24.66 -4.35 28.99
C ASN A 360 -26.15 -4.18 28.67
N ILE A 361 -26.78 -5.27 28.26
CA ILE A 361 -28.21 -5.36 28.00
C ILE A 361 -28.98 -6.04 29.18
N ASN A 362 -28.23 -6.58 30.15
CA ASN A 362 -28.78 -7.31 31.26
C ASN A 362 -29.35 -6.33 32.35
N LYS A 363 -30.66 -6.28 32.47
CA LYS A 363 -31.35 -5.37 33.42
C LYS A 363 -31.08 -5.68 34.90
N ASN A 364 -30.52 -6.86 35.18
CA ASN A 364 -30.16 -7.27 36.52
C ASN A 364 -28.70 -6.93 36.87
N ILE A 365 -27.96 -6.31 35.96
CA ILE A 365 -26.61 -5.83 36.18
C ILE A 365 -26.58 -4.31 35.98
N GLU A 366 -26.26 -3.59 37.05
CA GLU A 366 -25.98 -2.16 37.02
C GLU A 366 -24.48 -1.95 36.89
N ILE A 367 -24.03 -1.35 35.78
CA ILE A 367 -22.61 -0.99 35.56
C ILE A 367 -22.41 0.47 35.93
N ILE A 368 -21.43 0.73 36.78
CA ILE A 368 -21.01 2.06 37.21
C ILE A 368 -19.54 2.23 36.81
N LEU A 369 -19.21 3.29 36.11
CA LEU A 369 -17.83 3.66 35.82
C LEU A 369 -17.28 4.58 36.90
N ASP A 370 -16.00 4.41 37.28
CA ASP A 370 -15.34 5.35 38.21
C ASP A 370 -15.16 6.72 37.55
N ARG A 371 -14.87 6.74 36.23
CA ARG A 371 -14.77 7.95 35.42
C ARG A 371 -15.43 7.79 34.05
N ASN A 372 -16.06 8.85 33.57
CA ASN A 372 -16.67 8.93 32.24
C ASN A 372 -15.93 9.84 31.27
N ASP A 373 -14.94 10.56 31.75
CA ASP A 373 -14.13 11.52 31.01
C ASP A 373 -12.63 11.36 31.36
N ASP A 374 -11.80 12.25 30.85
CA ASP A 374 -10.36 12.23 31.09
C ASP A 374 -10.00 13.08 32.32
N HIS A 375 -10.41 12.68 33.52
CA HIS A 375 -9.96 13.28 34.78
C HIS A 375 -9.04 12.33 35.55
N PHE A 376 -8.28 12.88 36.48
CA PHE A 376 -7.33 12.17 37.31
C PHE A 376 -7.90 11.95 38.71
N ASP A 377 -7.94 10.70 39.14
CA ASP A 377 -8.12 10.29 40.50
C ASP A 377 -6.95 9.47 40.99
N ASN A 378 -6.40 9.76 42.14
CA ASN A 378 -5.37 8.92 42.71
C ASN A 378 -5.94 7.56 43.18
N VAL A 379 -5.07 6.55 43.33
CA VAL A 379 -5.51 5.18 43.67
C VAL A 379 -6.34 5.12 44.97
N LYS A 380 -6.09 6.02 45.92
CA LYS A 380 -6.86 6.08 47.18
C LYS A 380 -8.28 6.59 46.92
N GLU A 381 -8.42 7.64 46.11
CA GLU A 381 -9.74 8.18 45.72
C GLU A 381 -10.54 7.15 44.92
N LYS A 382 -9.92 6.42 44.00
CA LYS A 382 -10.55 5.31 43.26
C LYS A 382 -11.04 4.22 44.19
N VAL A 383 -10.27 3.79 45.19
CA VAL A 383 -10.65 2.80 46.17
C VAL A 383 -11.82 3.31 47.05
N GLU A 384 -11.75 4.57 47.50
CA GLU A 384 -12.87 5.21 48.26
C GLU A 384 -14.14 5.27 47.42
N TYR A 385 -14.03 5.62 46.12
CA TYR A 385 -15.18 5.63 45.23
C TYR A 385 -15.80 4.24 45.10
N ILE A 386 -14.99 3.21 44.75
CA ILE A 386 -15.45 1.82 44.66
C ILE A 386 -16.15 1.39 45.93
N ASN A 387 -15.53 1.59 47.10
CA ASN A 387 -16.06 1.16 48.38
C ASN A 387 -17.38 1.88 48.75
N ASN A 388 -17.50 3.16 48.36
CA ASN A 388 -18.73 3.95 48.61
C ASN A 388 -19.93 3.48 47.78
N GLN A 389 -19.66 2.94 46.56
CA GLN A 389 -20.69 2.33 45.72
C GLN A 389 -21.24 1.02 46.29
N LYS A 390 -20.52 0.36 47.20
CA LYS A 390 -20.84 -0.96 47.75
C LYS A 390 -21.16 -1.99 46.65
N PRO A 391 -20.29 -2.20 45.68
CA PRO A 391 -20.58 -3.09 44.56
C PRO A 391 -20.50 -4.56 44.97
N ASP A 392 -21.16 -5.42 44.17
CA ASP A 392 -21.04 -6.88 44.28
C ASP A 392 -19.73 -7.39 43.69
N LEU A 393 -19.19 -6.69 42.69
CA LEU A 393 -17.90 -6.93 42.02
C LEU A 393 -17.30 -5.62 41.53
N ALA A 394 -15.98 -5.63 41.39
CA ALA A 394 -15.28 -4.56 40.67
C ALA A 394 -14.27 -5.14 39.66
N VAL A 395 -14.02 -4.40 38.58
CA VAL A 395 -13.00 -4.70 37.56
C VAL A 395 -12.19 -3.44 37.31
N SER A 396 -10.87 -3.52 37.52
CA SER A 396 -9.94 -2.46 37.15
C SER A 396 -9.35 -2.79 35.79
N LEU A 397 -9.38 -1.87 34.83
CA LEU A 397 -8.89 -2.02 33.47
C LEU A 397 -7.57 -1.28 33.31
N HIS A 398 -6.58 -1.99 32.77
CA HIS A 398 -5.23 -1.49 32.54
C HIS A 398 -4.64 -2.04 31.24
N CYS A 399 -3.52 -1.45 30.81
CA CYS A 399 -2.65 -1.98 29.78
C CYS A 399 -1.23 -2.09 30.31
N ASN A 400 -0.59 -3.23 30.08
CA ASN A 400 0.72 -3.55 30.60
C ASN A 400 1.84 -2.85 29.81
N ASP A 401 3.01 -2.77 30.45
CA ASP A 401 4.26 -2.35 29.83
C ASP A 401 5.41 -3.28 30.25
N ALA A 402 6.12 -3.84 29.31
CA ALA A 402 7.31 -4.66 29.56
C ALA A 402 8.64 -3.86 29.38
N GLY A 403 8.55 -2.53 29.28
CA GLY A 403 9.68 -1.66 29.04
C GLY A 403 10.34 -1.96 27.68
N THR A 404 11.62 -2.30 27.69
CA THR A 404 12.37 -2.60 26.45
C THR A 404 12.13 -4.02 25.90
N ASN A 405 11.38 -4.86 26.61
CA ASN A 405 11.08 -6.23 26.16
C ASN A 405 9.82 -6.26 25.28
N GLU A 406 9.98 -6.01 24.01
CA GLU A 406 8.88 -6.08 23.01
C GLU A 406 8.33 -7.51 22.79
N ALA A 407 8.95 -8.55 23.36
CA ALA A 407 8.51 -9.94 23.18
C ALA A 407 7.26 -10.28 24.01
N ASP A 408 7.04 -9.58 25.12
CA ASP A 408 5.89 -9.82 25.98
C ASP A 408 4.61 -9.26 25.33
N ASN A 409 3.59 -10.11 25.21
CA ASN A 409 2.30 -9.77 24.61
C ASN A 409 1.15 -10.56 25.27
N GLY A 410 -0.07 -10.10 25.06
CA GLY A 410 -1.29 -10.77 25.49
C GLY A 410 -1.89 -10.24 26.80
N THR A 411 -2.99 -10.86 27.24
CA THR A 411 -3.74 -10.45 28.42
C THR A 411 -3.24 -11.12 29.69
N GLU A 412 -3.28 -10.39 30.80
CA GLU A 412 -2.99 -10.89 32.15
C GLU A 412 -4.12 -10.48 33.11
N ILE A 413 -4.36 -11.26 34.13
CA ILE A 413 -5.29 -10.86 35.22
C ILE A 413 -4.54 -10.89 36.54
N TYR A 414 -4.59 -9.79 37.28
CA TYR A 414 -4.04 -9.70 38.61
C TYR A 414 -5.13 -9.83 39.66
N VAL A 415 -4.82 -10.60 40.69
CA VAL A 415 -5.63 -10.79 41.89
C VAL A 415 -4.84 -10.41 43.12
N VAL A 416 -5.55 -10.31 44.27
CA VAL A 416 -4.93 -10.03 45.55
C VAL A 416 -3.88 -11.08 45.87
N ASN A 417 -2.72 -10.63 46.37
CA ASN A 417 -1.70 -11.55 46.89
C ASN A 417 -2.22 -12.25 48.15
N PRO A 418 -2.19 -13.60 48.26
CA PRO A 418 -2.63 -14.35 49.44
C PRO A 418 -1.94 -13.95 50.74
N GLU A 419 -0.73 -13.42 50.68
CA GLU A 419 0.02 -12.94 51.86
C GLU A 419 -0.51 -11.59 52.39
N LYS A 420 -1.39 -10.93 51.66
CA LYS A 420 -2.05 -9.67 52.04
C LYS A 420 -3.48 -9.97 52.45
N SER A 421 -3.89 -9.59 53.64
CA SER A 421 -5.22 -9.86 54.11
C SER A 421 -6.31 -9.14 53.31
N ASN A 422 -7.14 -9.89 52.60
CA ASN A 422 -8.38 -9.43 51.99
C ASN A 422 -9.42 -10.55 52.13
N VAL A 423 -10.59 -10.21 52.56
CA VAL A 423 -11.69 -11.16 52.86
C VAL A 423 -12.19 -11.83 51.57
N PHE A 424 -12.03 -11.17 50.41
CA PHE A 424 -12.61 -11.60 49.12
C PHE A 424 -11.60 -12.33 48.20
N ILE A 425 -10.51 -12.86 48.76
CA ILE A 425 -9.47 -13.54 47.95
C ILE A 425 -10.04 -14.71 47.15
N HIS A 426 -10.87 -15.56 47.75
CA HIS A 426 -11.42 -16.72 47.08
C HIS A 426 -12.39 -16.36 45.97
N GLU A 427 -13.25 -15.36 46.23
CA GLU A 427 -14.21 -14.83 45.28
C GLU A 427 -13.49 -14.16 44.10
N SER A 428 -12.47 -13.34 44.37
CA SER A 428 -11.66 -12.67 43.35
C SER A 428 -10.94 -13.68 42.47
N ASN A 429 -10.36 -14.76 43.04
CA ASN A 429 -9.72 -15.83 42.27
C ASN A 429 -10.72 -16.58 41.38
N SER A 430 -11.90 -16.91 41.90
CA SER A 430 -12.95 -17.59 41.14
C SER A 430 -13.46 -16.70 39.99
N PHE A 431 -13.60 -15.42 40.26
CA PHE A 431 -13.99 -14.42 39.25
C PHE A 431 -12.91 -14.26 38.19
N ALA A 432 -11.62 -14.12 38.58
CA ALA A 432 -10.51 -14.04 37.71
C ALA A 432 -10.39 -15.26 36.75
N GLN A 433 -10.62 -16.48 37.29
CA GLN A 433 -10.58 -17.69 36.47
C GLN A 433 -11.64 -17.68 35.38
N ILE A 434 -12.86 -17.27 35.69
CA ILE A 434 -13.96 -17.23 34.72
C ILE A 434 -13.72 -16.17 33.66
N VAL A 435 -13.26 -14.96 34.00
CA VAL A 435 -12.91 -13.91 33.03
C VAL A 435 -11.71 -14.33 32.20
N ASN A 436 -10.71 -14.95 32.80
CA ASN A 436 -9.53 -15.47 32.09
C ASN A 436 -9.91 -16.54 31.06
N ASP A 437 -10.86 -17.41 31.39
CA ASP A 437 -11.34 -18.46 30.49
C ASP A 437 -12.09 -17.91 29.28
N GLU A 438 -12.73 -16.76 29.40
CA GLU A 438 -13.33 -16.06 28.25
C GLU A 438 -12.27 -15.37 27.38
N LEU A 439 -11.33 -14.65 27.98
CA LEU A 439 -10.28 -13.91 27.24
C LEU A 439 -9.33 -14.83 26.49
N LYS A 440 -8.92 -15.96 27.06
CA LYS A 440 -7.96 -16.91 26.44
C LYS A 440 -8.44 -17.56 25.16
N GLN A 441 -9.74 -17.50 24.86
CA GLN A 441 -10.30 -18.06 23.64
C GLN A 441 -9.98 -17.20 22.41
N TYR A 442 -9.66 -15.91 22.62
CA TYR A 442 -9.53 -14.93 21.54
C TYR A 442 -8.19 -14.18 21.55
N PHE A 443 -7.54 -14.11 22.71
CA PHE A 443 -6.29 -13.37 22.89
C PHE A 443 -5.18 -14.30 23.42
N VAL A 444 -3.93 -13.93 23.11
CA VAL A 444 -2.79 -14.52 23.80
C VAL A 444 -2.97 -14.28 25.29
N ASN A 445 -2.88 -15.33 26.09
CA ASN A 445 -3.20 -15.26 27.52
C ASN A 445 -2.00 -15.68 28.36
N ARG A 446 -1.66 -14.86 29.33
CA ARG A 446 -0.53 -15.06 30.25
C ARG A 446 -0.98 -15.51 31.64
N GLY A 447 -2.28 -15.77 31.80
CA GLY A 447 -2.89 -16.32 33.00
C GLY A 447 -3.12 -15.31 34.12
N ILE A 448 -3.40 -15.89 35.31
CA ILE A 448 -3.69 -15.13 36.53
C ILE A 448 -2.42 -14.99 37.35
N LYS A 449 -2.18 -13.79 37.86
CA LYS A 449 -0.96 -13.41 38.54
C LYS A 449 -1.21 -12.68 39.86
N THR A 450 -0.20 -12.65 40.71
CA THR A 450 -0.13 -11.82 41.91
C THR A 450 1.18 -11.03 41.93
N ARG A 451 1.19 -9.83 42.54
CA ARG A 451 2.44 -9.08 42.79
C ARG A 451 2.85 -9.20 44.24
N LYS A 452 4.13 -9.48 44.53
CA LYS A 452 4.68 -9.61 45.91
C LYS A 452 4.44 -8.34 46.74
N GLN A 453 4.64 -7.17 46.14
CA GLN A 453 4.38 -5.87 46.79
C GLN A 453 2.90 -5.60 47.02
N GLY A 454 2.04 -6.34 46.29
CA GLY A 454 0.59 -6.10 46.22
C GLY A 454 0.25 -5.00 45.23
N ILE A 455 -1.04 -4.89 44.96
CA ILE A 455 -1.67 -3.80 44.20
C ILE A 455 -2.73 -3.18 45.07
N TRP A 456 -2.60 -1.89 45.39
CA TRP A 456 -3.40 -1.24 46.44
C TRP A 456 -4.90 -1.34 46.16
N ILE A 457 -5.35 -1.11 44.93
CA ILE A 457 -6.77 -1.18 44.59
C ILE A 457 -7.35 -2.58 44.84
N LEU A 458 -6.59 -3.65 44.58
CA LEU A 458 -7.00 -5.02 44.86
C LEU A 458 -7.07 -5.34 46.36
N GLN A 459 -6.18 -4.74 47.17
CA GLN A 459 -6.09 -5.01 48.60
C GLN A 459 -7.12 -4.26 49.43
N ALA A 460 -7.37 -2.98 49.09
CA ALA A 460 -8.18 -2.07 49.89
C ALA A 460 -9.66 -2.02 49.49
N SER A 461 -10.03 -2.65 48.36
CA SER A 461 -11.42 -2.76 47.96
C SER A 461 -12.20 -3.73 48.86
N LYS A 462 -13.43 -3.33 49.20
CA LYS A 462 -14.35 -4.08 50.09
C LYS A 462 -15.35 -4.93 49.27
N CYS A 463 -14.93 -5.44 48.14
CA CYS A 463 -15.67 -6.35 47.27
C CYS A 463 -14.70 -7.28 46.52
N PRO A 464 -15.17 -8.39 45.96
CA PRO A 464 -14.37 -9.15 45.02
C PRO A 464 -13.96 -8.27 43.84
N ILE A 465 -12.65 -8.23 43.54
CA ILE A 465 -12.08 -7.35 42.52
C ILE A 465 -10.95 -8.05 41.73
N ILE A 466 -10.87 -7.81 40.44
CA ILE A 466 -9.77 -8.22 39.59
C ILE A 466 -9.20 -7.00 38.83
N LEU A 467 -7.93 -7.05 38.44
CA LEU A 467 -7.32 -6.10 37.52
C LEU A 467 -6.99 -6.83 36.23
N VAL A 468 -7.48 -6.32 35.11
CA VAL A 468 -7.29 -6.90 33.78
C VAL A 468 -6.31 -6.03 33.00
N GLU A 469 -5.18 -6.61 32.65
CA GLU A 469 -4.22 -6.06 31.70
C GLU A 469 -4.65 -6.50 30.30
N ASN A 470 -5.13 -5.58 29.50
CA ASN A 470 -5.77 -5.86 28.21
C ASN A 470 -4.77 -6.12 27.06
N GLY A 471 -3.48 -5.99 27.34
CA GLY A 471 -2.36 -6.18 26.41
C GLY A 471 -1.19 -5.28 26.77
N PHE A 472 -0.06 -5.43 26.06
CA PHE A 472 1.14 -4.66 26.32
C PHE A 472 1.27 -3.49 25.34
N LEU A 473 1.33 -2.26 25.84
CA LEU A 473 1.57 -1.08 24.99
C LEU A 473 3.02 -1.00 24.48
N SER A 474 3.94 -1.71 25.11
CA SER A 474 5.29 -1.94 24.58
C SER A 474 5.34 -2.93 23.41
N ASN A 475 4.27 -3.73 23.18
CA ASN A 475 4.22 -4.72 22.11
C ASN A 475 3.41 -4.22 20.91
N ARG A 476 4.00 -4.22 19.71
CA ARG A 476 3.37 -3.71 18.47
C ARG A 476 2.11 -4.47 18.04
N LYS A 477 2.05 -5.80 18.32
CA LYS A 477 0.87 -6.61 17.96
C LYS A 477 -0.31 -6.25 18.87
N ASP A 478 -0.08 -6.09 20.17
CA ASP A 478 -1.11 -5.70 21.12
C ASP A 478 -1.59 -4.27 20.86
N VAL A 479 -0.68 -3.34 20.56
CA VAL A 479 -1.03 -1.97 20.13
C VAL A 479 -1.92 -1.98 18.89
N ALA A 480 -1.61 -2.82 17.89
CA ALA A 480 -2.43 -2.94 16.68
C ALA A 480 -3.84 -3.48 16.97
N ILE A 481 -4.00 -4.33 17.99
CA ILE A 481 -5.28 -4.82 18.47
C ILE A 481 -6.00 -3.71 19.26
N LEU A 482 -5.34 -3.10 20.24
CA LEU A 482 -5.92 -2.12 21.15
C LEU A 482 -6.32 -0.79 20.46
N LYS A 483 -5.72 -0.45 19.32
CA LYS A 483 -6.14 0.68 18.48
C LYS A 483 -7.46 0.47 17.72
N GLN A 484 -7.95 -0.77 17.62
CA GLN A 484 -9.14 -1.08 16.83
C GLN A 484 -10.40 -1.03 17.72
N PRO A 485 -11.37 -0.15 17.43
CA PRO A 485 -12.60 -0.05 18.21
C PRO A 485 -13.40 -1.36 18.31
N GLU A 486 -13.32 -2.20 17.27
CA GLU A 486 -13.95 -3.52 17.21
C GLU A 486 -13.29 -4.51 18.19
N GLN A 487 -11.97 -4.46 18.30
CA GLN A 487 -11.23 -5.31 19.24
C GLN A 487 -11.42 -4.87 20.68
N GLN A 488 -11.47 -3.56 20.94
CA GLN A 488 -11.86 -3.04 22.26
C GLN A 488 -13.28 -3.47 22.63
N ALA A 489 -14.21 -3.49 21.66
CA ALA A 489 -15.57 -3.97 21.88
C ALA A 489 -15.61 -5.48 22.15
N LEU A 490 -14.75 -6.28 21.52
CA LEU A 490 -14.62 -7.70 21.78
C LEU A 490 -14.08 -7.95 23.20
N ILE A 491 -13.02 -7.24 23.62
CA ILE A 491 -12.49 -7.31 24.99
C ILE A 491 -13.58 -6.96 26.00
N ALA A 492 -14.26 -5.84 25.81
CA ALA A 492 -15.36 -5.41 26.67
C ALA A 492 -16.46 -6.46 26.81
N ARG A 493 -16.84 -7.10 25.71
CA ARG A 493 -17.86 -8.16 25.66
C ARG A 493 -17.42 -9.41 26.40
N LEU A 494 -16.18 -9.83 26.25
CA LEU A 494 -15.64 -11.01 26.94
C LEU A 494 -15.55 -10.78 28.46
N ILE A 495 -15.14 -9.59 28.88
CA ILE A 495 -15.16 -9.21 30.30
C ILE A 495 -16.59 -9.22 30.83
N LEU A 496 -17.56 -8.62 30.13
CA LEU A 496 -18.95 -8.61 30.51
C LEU A 496 -19.54 -10.02 30.63
N LYS A 497 -19.21 -10.90 29.63
CA LYS A 497 -19.61 -12.31 29.67
C LYS A 497 -19.02 -13.04 30.89
N GLY A 498 -17.74 -12.76 31.22
CA GLY A 498 -17.11 -13.28 32.42
C GLY A 498 -17.81 -12.83 33.70
N ILE A 499 -18.23 -11.56 33.78
CA ILE A 499 -19.02 -11.01 34.90
C ILE A 499 -20.36 -11.78 35.03
N GLU A 500 -21.09 -11.91 33.93
CA GLU A 500 -22.40 -12.62 33.92
C GLU A 500 -22.27 -14.09 34.32
N ASN A 501 -21.26 -14.78 33.77
CA ASN A 501 -21.01 -16.18 34.11
C ASN A 501 -20.65 -16.36 35.61
N TYR A 502 -19.82 -15.44 36.14
CA TYR A 502 -19.48 -15.49 37.58
C TYR A 502 -20.69 -15.24 38.47
N LEU A 503 -21.53 -14.26 38.14
CA LEU A 503 -22.73 -13.96 38.91
C LEU A 503 -23.73 -15.14 38.90
N SER A 504 -23.90 -15.76 37.71
CA SER A 504 -24.71 -16.98 37.57
C SER A 504 -24.16 -18.14 38.40
N PHE A 505 -22.82 -18.32 38.38
CA PHE A 505 -22.15 -19.31 39.22
C PHE A 505 -22.38 -19.06 40.73
N LYS A 506 -22.33 -17.78 41.15
CA LYS A 506 -22.59 -17.37 42.55
C LYS A 506 -24.03 -17.62 42.98
N GLU A 507 -25.02 -17.38 42.10
CA GLU A 507 -26.44 -17.68 42.38
C GLU A 507 -26.70 -19.18 42.55
N ASN A 508 -26.09 -20.01 41.70
CA ASN A 508 -26.27 -21.47 41.72
C ASN A 508 -25.55 -22.17 42.88
N ARG A 509 -24.72 -21.47 43.67
CA ARG A 509 -24.06 -21.98 44.86
C ARG A 509 -24.72 -21.61 46.18
N LYS A 510 -25.72 -20.71 46.16
CA LYS A 510 -26.60 -20.40 47.28
C LYS A 510 -27.76 -21.37 47.32
#